data_054354225756cc66945047282e0e3b21
#
_entry.id   054354225756cc66945047282e0e3b21
#
_cell.length_a   1.000
_cell.length_b   1.000
_cell.length_c   1.000
_cell.angle_alpha   90.00
_cell.angle_beta   90.00
_cell.angle_gamma   90.00
#
_symmetry.space_group_name_H-M   'P 1'
#
loop_
_entity.id
_entity.type
_entity.pdbx_description
1 polymer ?
#
loop_
_entity_poly.entity_id
_entity_poly.type
_entity_poly.pdbx_seq_one_letter_code
_entity_poly.pdbx_strand_id
1 'polypeptide(L)'
;MLRRKATIDDLDLVTNIEATCFPPAEAAPREAFKERLKYYAGQFLIAFDGDTPIGFIDGFVSDDEILTDEMFADASLHNPNGAWQMIFGLNTMPEYRNRGVGGRLIEAFIELAREETRKGVILTCKAEKIPYYAKFGFVNEGESESDHGDAKWYQMRIRL
;
A
#
# COMPACT_ATOMS: atom_id res chain seq x y z
N MET A 1 -6.75 15.32 -10.16
CA MET A 1 -5.67 14.49 -9.62
C MET A 1 -5.19 13.51 -10.68
N LEU A 2 -3.92 13.55 -11.00
CA LEU A 2 -3.28 12.60 -11.92
C LEU A 2 -2.68 11.45 -11.13
N ARG A 3 -2.62 10.28 -11.74
CA ARG A 3 -2.00 9.08 -11.15
C ARG A 3 -1.09 8.44 -12.20
N ARG A 4 0.00 7.86 -11.74
CA ARG A 4 0.84 7.02 -12.59
C ARG A 4 1.54 5.93 -11.78
N LYS A 5 1.98 4.89 -12.46
CA LYS A 5 2.87 3.88 -11.85
C LYS A 5 4.24 4.49 -11.59
N ALA A 6 4.88 4.01 -10.52
CA ALA A 6 6.24 4.42 -10.21
C ALA A 6 7.26 3.76 -11.13
N THR A 7 8.46 4.34 -11.15
CA THR A 7 9.66 3.74 -11.73
C THR A 7 10.77 3.80 -10.70
N ILE A 8 11.91 3.18 -10.98
CA ILE A 8 13.07 3.22 -10.08
C ILE A 8 13.55 4.65 -9.82
N ASP A 9 13.28 5.58 -10.74
CA ASP A 9 13.66 6.98 -10.62
C ASP A 9 12.82 7.75 -9.58
N ASP A 10 11.75 7.16 -9.07
CA ASP A 10 10.89 7.78 -8.06
C ASP A 10 11.32 7.51 -6.62
N LEU A 11 12.51 6.93 -6.42
CA LEU A 11 12.99 6.55 -5.09
C LEU A 11 12.98 7.72 -4.09
N ASP A 12 13.53 8.85 -4.47
CA ASP A 12 13.57 10.02 -3.57
C ASP A 12 12.17 10.59 -3.33
N LEU A 13 11.33 10.57 -4.34
CA LEU A 13 9.95 11.05 -4.26
C LEU A 13 9.13 10.25 -3.23
N VAL A 14 9.11 8.92 -3.34
CA VAL A 14 8.33 8.08 -2.41
C VAL A 14 8.92 8.10 -1.00
N THR A 15 10.25 8.12 -0.88
CA THR A 15 10.93 8.20 0.41
C THR A 15 10.55 9.50 1.13
N ASN A 16 10.52 10.62 0.42
CA ASN A 16 10.16 11.91 0.98
C ASN A 16 8.69 11.96 1.43
N ILE A 17 7.77 11.42 0.64
CA ILE A 17 6.35 11.35 1.02
C ILE A 17 6.20 10.53 2.31
N GLU A 18 6.81 9.36 2.36
CA GLU A 18 6.74 8.49 3.55
C GLU A 18 7.28 9.19 4.79
N ALA A 19 8.46 9.80 4.69
CA ALA A 19 9.08 10.52 5.80
C ALA A 19 8.25 11.72 6.28
N THR A 20 7.49 12.34 5.39
CA THR A 20 6.59 13.43 5.74
C THR A 20 5.31 12.94 6.41
N CYS A 21 4.80 11.79 5.99
CA CYS A 21 3.52 11.25 6.45
C CYS A 21 3.61 10.47 7.77
N PHE A 22 4.78 9.94 8.10
CA PHE A 22 4.96 9.07 9.28
C PHE A 22 6.15 9.53 10.13
N PRO A 23 6.08 9.32 11.46
CA PRO A 23 7.23 9.59 12.31
C PRO A 23 8.40 8.65 11.97
N PRO A 24 9.65 9.05 12.28
CA PRO A 24 10.84 8.25 11.92
C PRO A 24 10.80 6.80 12.41
N ALA A 25 10.16 6.54 13.55
CA ALA A 25 10.04 5.19 14.09
C ALA A 25 9.14 4.27 13.25
N GLU A 26 8.24 4.84 12.45
CA GLU A 26 7.26 4.08 11.66
C GLU A 26 7.53 4.15 10.15
N ALA A 27 8.18 5.21 9.68
CA ALA A 27 8.43 5.40 8.26
C ALA A 27 9.40 4.33 7.73
N ALA A 28 9.07 3.73 6.59
CA ALA A 28 9.99 2.86 5.90
C ALA A 28 11.19 3.67 5.39
N PRO A 29 12.42 3.16 5.55
CA PRO A 29 13.62 3.88 5.12
C PRO A 29 13.82 3.81 3.60
N ARG A 30 14.69 4.69 3.09
CA ARG A 30 15.03 4.76 1.68
C ARG A 30 15.47 3.40 1.11
N GLU A 31 16.28 2.64 1.87
CA GLU A 31 16.74 1.32 1.43
C GLU A 31 15.58 0.34 1.20
N ALA A 32 14.54 0.39 2.02
CA ALA A 32 13.36 -0.44 1.82
C ALA A 32 12.66 -0.08 0.51
N PHE A 33 12.49 1.21 0.21
CA PHE A 33 11.87 1.64 -1.03
C PHE A 33 12.72 1.32 -2.25
N LYS A 34 14.05 1.38 -2.11
CA LYS A 34 14.96 0.98 -3.18
C LYS A 34 14.70 -0.48 -3.60
N GLU A 35 14.58 -1.37 -2.63
CA GLU A 35 14.29 -2.78 -2.89
C GLU A 35 12.87 -2.98 -3.44
N ARG A 36 11.90 -2.27 -2.89
CA ARG A 36 10.51 -2.36 -3.37
C ARG A 36 10.39 -1.90 -4.82
N LEU A 37 11.00 -0.78 -5.18
CA LEU A 37 10.96 -0.28 -6.55
C LEU A 37 11.71 -1.19 -7.51
N LYS A 38 12.78 -1.84 -7.04
CA LYS A 38 13.51 -2.82 -7.84
C LYS A 38 12.62 -4.01 -8.23
N TYR A 39 11.84 -4.52 -7.29
CA TYR A 39 11.05 -5.74 -7.49
C TYR A 39 9.63 -5.49 -8.01
N TYR A 40 9.00 -4.37 -7.61
CA TYR A 40 7.59 -4.18 -7.97
C TYR A 40 7.19 -2.71 -8.17
N ALA A 41 8.02 -1.92 -8.85
CA ALA A 41 7.70 -0.51 -9.15
C ALA A 41 6.32 -0.36 -9.81
N GLY A 42 5.91 -1.31 -10.64
CA GLY A 42 4.60 -1.32 -11.29
C GLY A 42 3.42 -1.49 -10.34
N GLN A 43 3.66 -1.85 -9.09
CA GLN A 43 2.65 -1.97 -8.03
C GLN A 43 2.70 -0.78 -7.06
N PHE A 44 3.22 0.35 -7.51
CA PHE A 44 3.11 1.66 -6.86
C PHE A 44 2.27 2.56 -7.75
N LEU A 45 1.28 3.21 -7.15
CA LEU A 45 0.55 4.29 -7.83
C LEU A 45 0.82 5.58 -7.08
N ILE A 46 1.34 6.57 -7.79
CA ILE A 46 1.66 7.88 -7.23
C ILE A 46 0.61 8.88 -7.72
N ALA A 47 0.08 9.67 -6.78
CA ALA A 47 -0.89 10.71 -7.08
C ALA A 47 -0.20 12.08 -7.14
N PHE A 48 -0.66 12.92 -8.05
CA PHE A 48 -0.12 14.27 -8.29
C PHE A 48 -1.23 15.31 -8.35
N ASP A 49 -0.93 16.49 -7.86
CA ASP A 49 -1.68 17.70 -8.12
C ASP A 49 -0.80 18.57 -9.04
N GLY A 50 -1.13 18.58 -10.35
CA GLY A 50 -0.21 19.10 -11.35
C GLY A 50 1.09 18.31 -11.33
N ASP A 51 2.20 18.98 -11.05
CA ASP A 51 3.53 18.34 -10.95
C ASP A 51 3.90 17.99 -9.49
N THR A 52 3.03 18.31 -8.53
CA THR A 52 3.31 18.09 -7.11
C THR A 52 2.88 16.70 -6.69
N PRO A 53 3.80 15.84 -6.22
CA PRO A 53 3.41 14.53 -5.68
C PRO A 53 2.69 14.70 -4.34
N ILE A 54 1.50 14.10 -4.21
CA ILE A 54 0.63 14.30 -3.05
C ILE A 54 0.32 13.05 -2.27
N GLY A 55 0.69 11.89 -2.78
CA GLY A 55 0.48 10.63 -2.08
C GLY A 55 0.86 9.44 -2.93
N PHE A 56 0.86 8.26 -2.32
CA PHE A 56 1.03 7.01 -3.06
C PHE A 56 0.42 5.84 -2.31
N ILE A 57 0.19 4.76 -3.05
CA ILE A 57 -0.18 3.46 -2.50
C ILE A 57 0.77 2.43 -3.09
N ASP A 58 1.20 1.47 -2.27
CA ASP A 58 2.07 0.39 -2.74
C ASP A 58 1.79 -0.93 -2.03
N GLY A 59 2.21 -1.99 -2.66
CA GLY A 59 2.22 -3.32 -2.10
C GLY A 59 2.56 -4.33 -3.18
N PHE A 60 3.13 -5.45 -2.79
CA PHE A 60 3.52 -6.46 -3.76
C PHE A 60 2.41 -7.49 -4.01
N VAL A 61 2.69 -8.45 -4.87
CA VAL A 61 1.76 -9.54 -5.23
C VAL A 61 2.29 -10.85 -4.67
N SER A 62 1.40 -11.70 -4.19
CA SER A 62 1.74 -12.98 -3.58
C SER A 62 0.63 -14.01 -3.84
N ASP A 63 0.99 -15.29 -3.79
CA ASP A 63 0.00 -16.37 -3.73
C ASP A 63 -0.50 -16.64 -2.32
N ASP A 64 0.17 -16.09 -1.30
CA ASP A 64 -0.23 -16.26 0.09
C ASP A 64 -1.51 -15.47 0.39
N GLU A 65 -2.39 -16.08 1.17
CA GLU A 65 -3.65 -15.47 1.56
C GLU A 65 -3.55 -14.67 2.85
N ILE A 66 -2.37 -14.61 3.46
CA ILE A 66 -2.11 -13.90 4.70
C ILE A 66 -0.97 -12.93 4.50
N LEU A 67 -1.19 -11.66 4.86
CA LEU A 67 -0.18 -10.63 4.82
C LEU A 67 0.66 -10.73 6.09
N THR A 68 1.98 -10.92 5.94
CA THR A 68 2.91 -11.13 7.05
C THR A 68 3.93 -10.01 7.16
N ASP A 69 4.54 -9.87 8.34
CA ASP A 69 5.60 -8.87 8.54
C ASP A 69 6.82 -9.13 7.66
N GLU A 70 7.10 -10.39 7.33
CA GLU A 70 8.20 -10.77 6.44
C GLU A 70 8.05 -10.13 5.05
N MET A 71 6.82 -10.00 4.56
CA MET A 71 6.55 -9.39 3.26
C MET A 71 6.96 -7.91 3.20
N PHE A 72 6.77 -7.18 4.31
CA PHE A 72 7.23 -5.79 4.40
C PHE A 72 8.74 -5.69 4.40
N ALA A 73 9.42 -6.67 4.98
CA ALA A 73 10.87 -6.67 5.15
C ALA A 73 11.63 -7.21 3.95
N ASP A 74 10.99 -7.99 3.08
CA ASP A 74 11.64 -8.67 1.97
C ASP A 74 10.86 -8.54 0.66
N ALA A 75 11.19 -7.50 -0.10
CA ALA A 75 10.56 -7.24 -1.39
C ALA A 75 10.80 -8.34 -2.43
N SER A 76 11.86 -9.16 -2.25
CA SER A 76 12.16 -10.25 -3.18
C SER A 76 11.11 -11.36 -3.15
N LEU A 77 10.24 -11.38 -2.15
CA LEU A 77 9.13 -12.34 -2.07
C LEU A 77 8.01 -12.01 -3.06
N HIS A 78 8.08 -10.85 -3.72
CA HIS A 78 7.10 -10.48 -4.74
C HIS A 78 7.01 -11.54 -5.84
N ASN A 79 5.77 -11.99 -6.11
CA ASN A 79 5.48 -12.93 -7.19
C ASN A 79 4.55 -12.22 -8.21
N PRO A 80 5.07 -11.79 -9.37
CA PRO A 80 4.27 -11.05 -10.35
C PRO A 80 3.09 -11.85 -10.90
N ASN A 81 3.09 -13.17 -10.71
CA ASN A 81 2.00 -14.04 -11.15
C ASN A 81 1.09 -14.48 -10.00
N GLY A 82 1.24 -13.84 -8.83
CA GLY A 82 0.48 -14.19 -7.64
C GLY A 82 -0.99 -13.84 -7.72
N ALA A 83 -1.78 -14.50 -6.88
CA ALA A 83 -3.23 -14.35 -6.86
C ALA A 83 -3.71 -13.10 -6.12
N TRP A 84 -2.93 -12.59 -5.18
CA TRP A 84 -3.37 -11.54 -4.26
C TRP A 84 -2.48 -10.31 -4.32
N GLN A 85 -3.12 -9.14 -4.49
CA GLN A 85 -2.45 -7.86 -4.35
C GLN A 85 -2.44 -7.46 -2.88
N MET A 86 -1.25 -7.27 -2.29
CA MET A 86 -1.12 -6.75 -0.94
C MET A 86 -1.07 -5.23 -0.95
N ILE A 87 -1.52 -4.59 0.13
CA ILE A 87 -1.30 -3.16 0.38
C ILE A 87 -0.36 -3.04 1.56
N PHE A 88 0.79 -2.39 1.36
CA PHE A 88 1.77 -2.12 2.42
C PHE A 88 1.67 -0.70 2.95
N GLY A 89 1.46 0.26 2.07
CA GLY A 89 1.43 1.66 2.44
C GLY A 89 0.37 2.44 1.68
N LEU A 90 -0.23 3.38 2.38
CA LEU A 90 -1.15 4.36 1.81
C LEU A 90 -0.82 5.70 2.44
N ASN A 91 -0.34 6.62 1.62
CA ASN A 91 0.16 7.92 2.08
C ASN A 91 -0.57 9.06 1.38
N THR A 92 -0.94 10.08 2.14
CA THR A 92 -1.44 11.35 1.61
C THR A 92 -0.71 12.48 2.32
N MET A 93 -0.11 13.39 1.56
CA MET A 93 0.57 14.55 2.13
C MET A 93 -0.38 15.35 3.01
N PRO A 94 0.09 15.89 4.15
CA PRO A 94 -0.79 16.53 5.14
C PRO A 94 -1.73 17.59 4.55
N GLU A 95 -1.26 18.42 3.63
CA GLU A 95 -2.05 19.51 3.02
C GLU A 95 -3.18 19.00 2.13
N TYR A 96 -3.12 17.72 1.75
CA TYR A 96 -4.10 17.10 0.84
C TYR A 96 -5.02 16.10 1.52
N ARG A 97 -4.90 15.96 2.84
CA ARG A 97 -5.77 15.07 3.62
C ARG A 97 -7.20 15.56 3.65
N ASN A 98 -8.15 14.64 3.85
CA ASN A 98 -9.58 14.93 3.91
C ASN A 98 -10.15 15.47 2.58
N ARG A 99 -9.50 15.16 1.46
CA ARG A 99 -9.95 15.54 0.11
C ARG A 99 -10.20 14.32 -0.79
N GLY A 100 -10.21 13.13 -0.21
CA GLY A 100 -10.48 11.89 -0.95
C GLY A 100 -9.30 11.30 -1.73
N VAL A 101 -8.08 11.80 -1.54
CA VAL A 101 -6.90 11.29 -2.26
C VAL A 101 -6.64 9.83 -1.94
N GLY A 102 -6.64 9.47 -0.65
CA GLY A 102 -6.43 8.08 -0.22
C GLY A 102 -7.47 7.14 -0.79
N GLY A 103 -8.75 7.54 -0.76
CA GLY A 103 -9.84 6.73 -1.32
C GLY A 103 -9.67 6.49 -2.81
N ARG A 104 -9.27 7.51 -3.56
CA ARG A 104 -9.02 7.38 -5.00
C ARG A 104 -7.85 6.46 -5.30
N LEU A 105 -6.80 6.51 -4.45
CA LEU A 105 -5.67 5.60 -4.58
C LEU A 105 -6.09 4.16 -4.30
N ILE A 106 -6.89 3.92 -3.27
CA ILE A 106 -7.42 2.59 -2.96
C ILE A 106 -8.26 2.06 -4.13
N GLU A 107 -9.19 2.86 -4.64
CA GLU A 107 -10.03 2.46 -5.77
C GLU A 107 -9.22 2.15 -7.01
N ALA A 108 -8.21 2.97 -7.31
CA ALA A 108 -7.32 2.74 -8.45
C ALA A 108 -6.49 1.47 -8.28
N PHE A 109 -6.07 1.17 -7.05
CA PHE A 109 -5.29 -0.04 -6.76
C PHE A 109 -6.14 -1.30 -6.89
N ILE A 110 -7.39 -1.24 -6.43
CA ILE A 110 -8.36 -2.33 -6.63
C ILE A 110 -8.58 -2.55 -8.13
N GLU A 111 -8.74 -1.48 -8.90
CA GLU A 111 -8.94 -1.58 -10.34
C GLU A 111 -7.71 -2.18 -11.04
N LEU A 112 -6.51 -1.79 -10.62
CA LEU A 112 -5.27 -2.39 -11.13
C LEU A 112 -5.25 -3.91 -10.88
N ALA A 113 -5.62 -4.33 -9.67
CA ALA A 113 -5.70 -5.75 -9.34
C ALA A 113 -6.73 -6.47 -10.20
N ARG A 114 -7.87 -5.84 -10.47
CA ARG A 114 -8.91 -6.40 -11.33
C ARG A 114 -8.41 -6.56 -12.77
N GLU A 115 -7.76 -5.54 -13.31
CA GLU A 115 -7.18 -5.57 -14.66
C GLU A 115 -6.11 -6.66 -14.80
N GLU A 116 -5.36 -6.91 -13.73
CA GLU A 116 -4.33 -7.95 -13.69
C GLU A 116 -4.89 -9.33 -13.35
N THR A 117 -6.20 -9.46 -13.22
CA THR A 117 -6.92 -10.71 -12.92
C THR A 117 -6.53 -11.36 -11.60
N ARG A 118 -6.18 -10.54 -10.59
CA ARG A 118 -5.94 -11.03 -9.23
C ARG A 118 -7.26 -11.49 -8.59
N LYS A 119 -7.16 -12.37 -7.60
CA LYS A 119 -8.33 -12.83 -6.84
C LYS A 119 -8.86 -11.78 -5.88
N GLY A 120 -8.03 -10.83 -5.49
CA GLY A 120 -8.42 -9.75 -4.62
C GLY A 120 -7.26 -8.98 -4.06
N VAL A 121 -7.57 -8.15 -3.05
CA VAL A 121 -6.61 -7.26 -2.39
C VAL A 121 -6.66 -7.51 -0.89
N ILE A 122 -5.50 -7.54 -0.25
CA ILE A 122 -5.35 -7.83 1.19
C ILE A 122 -4.55 -6.71 1.84
N LEU A 123 -4.98 -6.28 3.02
CA LEU A 123 -4.26 -5.31 3.83
C LEU A 123 -4.32 -5.71 5.31
N THR A 124 -3.46 -5.08 6.12
CA THR A 124 -3.62 -5.09 7.57
C THR A 124 -3.74 -3.66 8.05
N CYS A 125 -4.56 -3.44 9.08
CA CYS A 125 -4.77 -2.11 9.65
C CYS A 125 -5.06 -2.20 11.14
N LYS A 126 -4.93 -1.06 11.82
CA LYS A 126 -5.34 -0.93 13.22
C LYS A 126 -6.87 -0.87 13.29
N ALA A 127 -7.43 -1.22 14.46
CA ALA A 127 -8.87 -1.31 14.66
C ALA A 127 -9.64 -0.06 14.23
N GLU A 128 -9.11 1.13 14.51
CA GLU A 128 -9.77 2.40 14.18
C GLU A 128 -9.88 2.66 12.68
N LYS A 129 -9.12 1.93 11.85
CA LYS A 129 -9.17 2.05 10.39
C LYS A 129 -10.13 1.06 9.73
N ILE A 130 -10.62 0.07 10.46
CA ILE A 130 -11.53 -0.94 9.90
C ILE A 130 -12.75 -0.30 9.22
N PRO A 131 -13.47 0.66 9.85
CA PRO A 131 -14.62 1.28 9.18
C PRO A 131 -14.25 2.02 7.90
N TYR A 132 -13.06 2.61 7.86
CA TYR A 132 -12.59 3.32 6.67
C TYR A 132 -12.43 2.37 5.48
N TYR A 133 -11.71 1.26 5.68
CA TYR A 133 -11.50 0.29 4.60
C TYR A 133 -12.77 -0.47 4.23
N ALA A 134 -13.66 -0.70 5.19
CA ALA A 134 -14.94 -1.35 4.93
C ALA A 134 -15.78 -0.60 3.90
N LYS A 135 -15.65 0.73 3.80
CA LYS A 135 -16.34 1.54 2.79
C LYS A 135 -15.99 1.14 1.36
N PHE A 136 -14.80 0.59 1.15
CA PHE A 136 -14.33 0.17 -0.18
C PHE A 136 -14.65 -1.28 -0.48
N GLY A 137 -15.29 -1.99 0.45
CA GLY A 137 -15.67 -3.38 0.29
C GLY A 137 -14.76 -4.38 0.98
N PHE A 138 -13.74 -3.91 1.71
CA PHE A 138 -12.87 -4.81 2.49
C PHE A 138 -13.64 -5.40 3.67
N VAL A 139 -13.47 -6.71 3.89
CA VAL A 139 -14.08 -7.45 4.99
C VAL A 139 -13.01 -7.75 6.04
N ASN A 140 -13.31 -7.47 7.30
CA ASN A 140 -12.43 -7.78 8.42
C ASN A 140 -12.37 -9.29 8.62
N GLU A 141 -11.16 -9.85 8.58
CA GLU A 141 -10.93 -11.28 8.78
C GLU A 141 -10.41 -11.62 10.19
N GLY A 142 -10.32 -10.63 11.05
CA GLY A 142 -9.89 -10.82 12.42
C GLY A 142 -8.46 -10.37 12.67
N GLU A 143 -8.00 -10.58 13.90
CA GLU A 143 -6.68 -10.17 14.34
C GLU A 143 -5.59 -10.88 13.56
N SER A 144 -4.64 -10.13 13.04
CA SER A 144 -3.46 -10.62 12.33
C SER A 144 -2.39 -11.08 13.32
N GLU A 145 -1.46 -11.92 12.86
CA GLU A 145 -0.29 -12.32 13.63
C GLU A 145 0.78 -11.24 13.68
N SER A 146 0.61 -10.13 12.94
CA SER A 146 1.56 -9.02 12.96
C SER A 146 1.62 -8.38 14.33
N ASP A 147 2.85 -8.07 14.78
CA ASP A 147 3.12 -7.36 16.03
C ASP A 147 3.87 -6.06 15.80
N HIS A 148 3.87 -5.55 14.58
CA HIS A 148 4.58 -4.34 14.18
C HIS A 148 4.23 -3.17 15.13
N GLY A 149 5.26 -2.59 15.77
CA GLY A 149 5.07 -1.47 16.68
C GLY A 149 4.30 -1.81 17.96
N ASP A 150 4.28 -3.08 18.38
CA ASP A 150 3.53 -3.59 19.54
C ASP A 150 2.02 -3.28 19.47
N ALA A 151 1.49 -3.06 18.27
CA ALA A 151 0.07 -2.79 18.04
C ALA A 151 -0.66 -4.05 17.60
N LYS A 152 -1.98 -4.05 17.79
CA LYS A 152 -2.84 -5.08 17.20
C LYS A 152 -3.21 -4.69 15.79
N TRP A 153 -3.03 -5.62 14.85
CA TRP A 153 -3.35 -5.45 13.44
C TRP A 153 -4.44 -6.42 13.03
N TYR A 154 -5.31 -5.99 12.13
CA TYR A 154 -6.43 -6.78 11.61
C TYR A 154 -6.26 -6.95 10.11
N GLN A 155 -6.41 -8.19 9.63
CA GLN A 155 -6.38 -8.45 8.21
C GLN A 155 -7.74 -8.15 7.59
N MET A 156 -7.72 -7.46 6.46
CA MET A 156 -8.92 -7.19 5.68
C MET A 156 -8.71 -7.61 4.24
N ARG A 157 -9.77 -8.07 3.61
CA ARG A 157 -9.72 -8.58 2.23
C ARG A 157 -10.91 -8.11 1.43
N ILE A 158 -10.67 -7.78 0.16
CA ILE A 158 -11.73 -7.67 -0.83
C ILE A 158 -11.48 -8.73 -1.90
N ARG A 159 -12.53 -9.48 -2.26
CA ARG A 159 -12.48 -10.48 -3.34
C ARG A 159 -13.02 -9.85 -4.61
N LEU A 160 -12.36 -10.12 -5.72
CA LEU A 160 -12.70 -9.55 -7.03
C LEU A 160 -13.33 -10.58 -7.95
#